data_035dadb43f150260e2cf3f0aa67192cb
#
_entry.id   035dadb43f150260e2cf3f0aa67192cb
#
_cell.length_a   1.000
_cell.length_b   1.000
_cell.length_c   1.000
_cell.angle_alpha   90.00
_cell.angle_beta   90.00
_cell.angle_gamma   90.00
#
_symmetry.space_group_name_H-M   'P 1'
#
loop_
_entity.id
_entity.type
_entity.pdbx_description
1 polymer ?
#
loop_
_entity_poly.entity_id
_entity_poly.type
_entity_poly.pdbx_seq_one_letter_code
_entity_poly.pdbx_strand_id
1 'polypeptide(L)'
;NIKKYEKFVDNYESKHKIIDTILSRTKNFEDFEGEDTHDLISYWMIKANQYIGNKIKNSGLPFRVNKLTPNWTLNLDSKINSIFKLKNSTSAYYSIDETHHGSLDLNNYMHFTSPIRRIIDSIIHYYLTYNILIDIDIEKLNFIDSNTKKFHRSIELQNKINNYEKLNDEIAYIYDMIKPNLLEVYIESLGFVKLELFNSKFNYQFKFKKDDHKIIIIKENKEITFRIGEKVNVIIAKVPGFLPKSKIKVLLKNGKSRYESGNISNR
;
A
#
# COMPACT_ATOMS: atom_id res chain seq x y z
N ASN A 1 21.65 39.22 -0.67
CA ASN A 1 21.04 37.92 -0.30
C ASN A 1 19.67 38.06 0.37
N ILE A 2 19.42 39.07 1.23
CA ILE A 2 18.15 39.34 1.90
C ILE A 2 17.04 39.66 0.88
N LYS A 3 17.25 40.57 -0.06
CA LYS A 3 16.27 40.91 -1.12
C LYS A 3 15.88 39.74 -2.01
N LYS A 4 16.79 38.77 -2.21
CA LYS A 4 16.48 37.56 -2.97
C LYS A 4 15.61 36.59 -2.16
N TYR A 5 15.77 36.60 -0.84
CA TYR A 5 14.98 35.79 0.08
C TYR A 5 13.56 36.37 0.24
N GLU A 6 13.44 37.69 0.41
CA GLU A 6 12.14 38.37 0.47
C GLU A 6 11.32 38.14 -0.81
N LYS A 7 11.93 38.24 -1.98
CA LYS A 7 11.28 37.94 -3.27
C LYS A 7 10.87 36.46 -3.39
N PHE A 8 11.56 35.55 -2.72
CA PHE A 8 11.18 34.13 -2.65
C PHE A 8 9.99 33.94 -1.72
N VAL A 9 9.94 34.60 -0.58
CA VAL A 9 8.81 34.53 0.39
C VAL A 9 7.56 35.14 -0.24
N ASP A 10 7.63 36.32 -0.86
CA ASP A 10 6.49 36.94 -1.58
C ASP A 10 5.94 36.01 -2.67
N ASN A 11 6.83 35.32 -3.38
CA ASN A 11 6.44 34.34 -4.40
C ASN A 11 5.81 33.08 -3.80
N TYR A 12 6.20 32.71 -2.60
CA TYR A 12 5.62 31.60 -1.85
C TYR A 12 4.19 31.93 -1.38
N GLU A 13 3.97 33.09 -0.76
CA GLU A 13 2.65 33.53 -0.32
C GLU A 13 1.67 33.71 -1.50
N SER A 14 2.13 34.27 -2.62
CA SER A 14 1.29 34.42 -3.81
C SER A 14 0.89 33.07 -4.41
N LYS A 15 1.78 32.07 -4.36
CA LYS A 15 1.45 30.69 -4.78
C LYS A 15 0.41 30.04 -3.88
N HIS A 16 0.48 30.22 -2.56
CA HIS A 16 -0.54 29.73 -1.63
C HIS A 16 -1.91 30.34 -1.92
N LYS A 17 -2.00 31.65 -2.13
CA LYS A 17 -3.26 32.32 -2.51
C LYS A 17 -3.85 31.76 -3.82
N ILE A 18 -3.02 31.44 -4.79
CA ILE A 18 -3.47 30.81 -6.04
C ILE A 18 -4.04 29.41 -5.77
N ILE A 19 -3.32 28.62 -4.98
CA ILE A 19 -3.75 27.25 -4.62
C ILE A 19 -5.08 27.31 -3.86
N ASP A 20 -5.22 28.18 -2.86
CA ASP A 20 -6.46 28.34 -2.09
C ASP A 20 -7.63 28.77 -2.99
N THR A 21 -7.37 29.66 -3.96
CA THR A 21 -8.37 30.09 -4.94
C THR A 21 -8.78 28.93 -5.85
N ILE A 22 -7.84 28.10 -6.30
CA ILE A 22 -8.12 26.92 -7.12
C ILE A 22 -8.90 25.89 -6.30
N LEU A 23 -8.51 25.64 -5.06
CA LEU A 23 -9.18 24.72 -4.16
C LEU A 23 -10.64 25.16 -3.92
N SER A 24 -10.87 26.43 -3.60
CA SER A 24 -12.22 26.96 -3.36
C SER A 24 -13.12 26.87 -4.60
N ARG A 25 -12.56 27.07 -5.79
CA ARG A 25 -13.29 26.89 -7.06
C ARG A 25 -13.56 25.43 -7.37
N THR A 26 -12.60 24.55 -7.09
CA THR A 26 -12.75 23.11 -7.33
C THR A 26 -13.82 22.49 -6.42
N LYS A 27 -14.03 23.02 -5.21
CA LYS A 27 -15.12 22.60 -4.31
C LYS A 27 -16.52 22.80 -4.89
N ASN A 28 -16.67 23.59 -5.95
CA ASN A 28 -17.94 23.74 -6.67
C ASN A 28 -18.23 22.60 -7.67
N PHE A 29 -17.28 21.68 -7.90
CA PHE A 29 -17.53 20.52 -8.73
C PHE A 29 -18.20 19.42 -7.89
N GLU A 30 -19.29 18.86 -8.38
CA GLU A 30 -20.08 17.85 -7.67
C GLU A 30 -19.31 16.57 -7.33
N ASP A 31 -18.27 16.26 -8.11
CA ASP A 31 -17.44 15.07 -7.95
C ASP A 31 -16.12 15.31 -7.20
N PHE A 32 -15.97 16.48 -6.55
CA PHE A 32 -14.82 16.80 -5.73
C PHE A 32 -15.20 16.82 -4.24
N GLU A 33 -14.73 15.83 -3.49
CA GLU A 33 -14.96 15.67 -2.05
C GLU A 33 -13.73 16.03 -1.19
N GLY A 34 -12.70 16.66 -1.81
CA GLY A 34 -11.45 16.95 -1.14
C GLY A 34 -11.49 18.19 -0.22
N GLU A 35 -10.66 18.18 0.81
CA GLU A 35 -10.59 19.26 1.80
C GLU A 35 -9.28 20.05 1.71
N ASP A 36 -8.20 19.45 1.24
CA ASP A 36 -6.87 20.04 1.25
C ASP A 36 -6.21 20.09 -0.14
N THR A 37 -4.99 20.63 -0.17
CA THR A 37 -4.17 20.76 -1.39
C THR A 37 -3.79 19.40 -1.99
N HIS A 38 -3.60 18.38 -1.17
CA HIS A 38 -3.28 17.04 -1.64
C HIS A 38 -4.45 16.43 -2.41
N ASP A 39 -5.66 16.58 -1.88
CA ASP A 39 -6.89 16.14 -2.53
C ASP A 39 -7.12 16.87 -3.85
N LEU A 40 -6.88 18.20 -3.85
CA LEU A 40 -6.97 19.03 -5.06
C LEU A 40 -6.01 18.52 -6.17
N ILE A 41 -4.76 18.27 -5.83
CA ILE A 41 -3.77 17.79 -6.79
C ILE A 41 -4.16 16.39 -7.29
N SER A 42 -4.57 15.50 -6.38
CA SER A 42 -5.01 14.14 -6.71
C SER A 42 -6.20 14.15 -7.68
N TYR A 43 -7.20 14.98 -7.41
CA TYR A 43 -8.36 15.14 -8.27
C TYR A 43 -7.97 15.57 -9.70
N TRP A 44 -7.21 16.65 -9.82
CA TRP A 44 -6.81 17.14 -11.14
C TRP A 44 -5.87 16.20 -11.87
N MET A 45 -5.00 15.48 -11.16
CA MET A 45 -4.17 14.42 -11.76
C MET A 45 -5.05 13.30 -12.34
N ILE A 46 -6.07 12.85 -11.61
CA ILE A 46 -6.98 11.82 -12.08
C ILE A 46 -7.74 12.30 -13.33
N LYS A 47 -8.30 13.52 -13.29
CA LYS A 47 -9.01 14.10 -14.43
C LYS A 47 -8.13 14.24 -15.67
N ALA A 48 -6.91 14.76 -15.51
CA ALA A 48 -5.96 14.91 -16.60
C ALA A 48 -5.55 13.56 -17.22
N ASN A 49 -5.25 12.57 -16.38
CA ASN A 49 -4.90 11.22 -16.80
C ASN A 49 -6.04 10.55 -17.58
N GLN A 50 -7.28 10.68 -17.12
CA GLN A 50 -8.46 10.16 -17.80
C GLN A 50 -8.73 10.89 -19.12
N TYR A 51 -8.65 12.23 -19.11
CA TYR A 51 -8.84 13.03 -20.31
C TYR A 51 -7.88 12.62 -21.44
N ILE A 52 -6.59 12.51 -21.12
CA ILE A 52 -5.57 12.10 -22.08
C ILE A 52 -5.84 10.68 -22.56
N GLY A 53 -6.13 9.74 -21.65
CA GLY A 53 -6.46 8.37 -22.01
C GLY A 53 -7.64 8.26 -22.99
N ASN A 54 -8.71 9.03 -22.76
CA ASN A 54 -9.85 9.09 -23.68
C ASN A 54 -9.46 9.70 -25.03
N LYS A 55 -8.62 10.73 -25.05
CA LYS A 55 -8.18 11.44 -26.25
C LYS A 55 -7.35 10.53 -27.19
N ILE A 56 -6.48 9.70 -26.61
CA ILE A 56 -5.55 8.86 -27.37
C ILE A 56 -5.81 7.35 -27.22
N LYS A 57 -7.03 6.94 -26.87
CA LYS A 57 -7.39 5.55 -26.59
C LYS A 57 -7.06 4.55 -27.71
N ASN A 58 -6.98 5.00 -28.96
CA ASN A 58 -6.69 4.17 -30.12
C ASN A 58 -5.22 4.24 -30.55
N SER A 59 -4.35 4.82 -29.76
CA SER A 59 -2.93 5.02 -30.11
C SER A 59 -2.06 3.76 -30.00
N GLY A 60 -2.52 2.71 -29.32
CA GLY A 60 -1.70 1.55 -28.95
C GLY A 60 -0.84 1.76 -27.70
N LEU A 61 -0.94 2.92 -27.05
CA LEU A 61 -0.26 3.20 -25.78
C LEU A 61 -1.01 2.54 -24.60
N PRO A 62 -0.27 2.10 -23.55
CA PRO A 62 -0.88 1.31 -22.48
C PRO A 62 -1.68 2.15 -21.50
N PHE A 63 -2.81 1.60 -21.06
CA PHE A 63 -3.62 2.08 -19.96
C PHE A 63 -3.06 1.61 -18.61
N ARG A 64 -3.37 2.36 -17.56
CA ARG A 64 -3.14 1.93 -16.19
C ARG A 64 -4.40 1.27 -15.67
N VAL A 65 -4.33 -0.01 -15.37
CA VAL A 65 -5.48 -0.83 -15.00
C VAL A 65 -5.26 -1.55 -13.69
N ASN A 66 -6.34 -1.88 -12.99
CA ASN A 66 -6.31 -2.84 -11.89
C ASN A 66 -7.66 -3.53 -11.74
N LYS A 67 -7.63 -4.75 -11.18
CA LYS A 67 -8.85 -5.51 -10.89
C LYS A 67 -9.16 -5.37 -9.40
N LEU A 68 -10.37 -4.92 -9.09
CA LEU A 68 -10.88 -5.05 -7.73
C LEU A 68 -11.23 -6.52 -7.48
N THR A 69 -10.79 -7.06 -6.37
CA THR A 69 -11.33 -8.34 -5.89
C THR A 69 -12.74 -8.08 -5.35
N PRO A 70 -13.77 -8.72 -5.91
CA PRO A 70 -15.12 -8.53 -5.43
C PRO A 70 -15.28 -9.07 -4.00
N ASN A 71 -16.06 -8.34 -3.20
CA ASN A 71 -16.67 -8.77 -1.95
C ASN A 71 -15.76 -9.17 -0.79
N TRP A 72 -14.96 -8.21 -0.31
CA TRP A 72 -14.45 -8.27 1.03
C TRP A 72 -15.32 -7.36 1.93
N THR A 73 -16.34 -7.93 2.53
CA THR A 73 -17.17 -7.23 3.53
C THR A 73 -16.95 -7.89 4.89
N LEU A 74 -16.00 -7.38 5.65
CA LEU A 74 -15.87 -7.70 7.05
C LEU A 74 -16.56 -6.60 7.85
N ASN A 75 -17.25 -6.95 8.91
CA ASN A 75 -17.80 -5.99 9.85
C ASN A 75 -16.70 -5.51 10.79
N LEU A 76 -15.76 -4.73 10.23
CA LEU A 76 -14.61 -4.15 10.90
C LEU A 76 -14.76 -2.62 11.00
N ASP A 77 -13.88 -2.02 11.79
CA ASP A 77 -13.66 -0.57 11.73
C ASP A 77 -13.43 -0.12 10.29
N SER A 78 -14.05 0.99 9.90
CA SER A 78 -14.06 1.48 8.51
C SER A 78 -12.66 1.68 7.94
N LYS A 79 -11.72 2.17 8.75
CA LYS A 79 -10.31 2.39 8.39
C LYS A 79 -9.62 1.05 8.08
N ILE A 80 -9.79 0.05 8.94
CA ILE A 80 -9.18 -1.27 8.76
C ILE A 80 -9.79 -2.00 7.59
N ASN A 81 -11.10 -1.89 7.40
CA ASN A 81 -11.81 -2.44 6.23
C ASN A 81 -11.24 -1.89 4.93
N SER A 82 -11.05 -0.57 4.84
CA SER A 82 -10.49 0.10 3.66
C SER A 82 -9.07 -0.36 3.36
N ILE A 83 -8.23 -0.49 4.40
CA ILE A 83 -6.86 -0.99 4.28
C ILE A 83 -6.82 -2.43 3.80
N PHE A 84 -7.67 -3.30 4.33
CA PHE A 84 -7.74 -4.70 3.93
C PHE A 84 -8.30 -4.85 2.52
N LYS A 85 -9.32 -4.09 2.14
CA LYS A 85 -9.86 -4.03 0.78
C LYS A 85 -8.78 -3.60 -0.22
N LEU A 86 -7.98 -2.57 0.12
CA LEU A 86 -6.88 -2.11 -0.71
C LEU A 86 -5.77 -3.17 -0.84
N LYS A 87 -5.45 -3.88 0.23
CA LYS A 87 -4.46 -4.97 0.22
C LYS A 87 -4.88 -6.15 -0.66
N ASN A 88 -6.18 -6.46 -0.70
CA ASN A 88 -6.75 -7.51 -1.53
C ASN A 88 -6.89 -7.11 -3.01
N SER A 89 -6.88 -5.82 -3.32
CA SER A 89 -6.91 -5.40 -4.71
C SER A 89 -5.63 -5.79 -5.44
N THR A 90 -5.74 -6.11 -6.71
CA THR A 90 -4.55 -6.34 -7.53
C THR A 90 -3.74 -5.06 -7.64
N SER A 91 -2.41 -5.16 -7.58
CA SER A 91 -1.56 -4.00 -7.85
C SER A 91 -1.82 -3.52 -9.28
N ALA A 92 -2.05 -2.22 -9.46
CA ALA A 92 -2.25 -1.67 -10.79
C ALA A 92 -1.03 -1.95 -11.69
N TYR A 93 -1.28 -2.25 -12.96
CA TYR A 93 -0.31 -2.60 -13.99
C TYR A 93 -0.64 -1.89 -15.31
N TYR A 94 0.23 -1.98 -16.31
CA TYR A 94 0.00 -1.43 -17.64
C TYR A 94 -0.52 -2.52 -18.57
N SER A 95 -1.53 -2.19 -19.39
CA SER A 95 -2.12 -3.06 -20.38
C SER A 95 -2.52 -2.28 -21.64
N ILE A 96 -2.41 -2.90 -22.81
CA ILE A 96 -2.95 -2.37 -24.06
C ILE A 96 -4.34 -2.93 -24.36
N ASP A 97 -4.68 -4.08 -23.79
CA ASP A 97 -5.93 -4.80 -24.03
C ASP A 97 -7.04 -4.44 -23.03
N GLU A 98 -6.66 -4.20 -21.79
CA GLU A 98 -7.58 -3.84 -20.70
C GLU A 98 -7.56 -2.33 -20.48
N THR A 99 -8.72 -1.73 -20.28
CA THR A 99 -8.86 -0.26 -20.13
C THR A 99 -9.40 0.17 -18.77
N HIS A 100 -9.99 -0.75 -17.97
CA HIS A 100 -10.67 -0.42 -16.73
C HIS A 100 -9.72 -0.36 -15.52
N HIS A 101 -9.74 0.74 -14.80
CA HIS A 101 -9.05 0.93 -13.53
C HIS A 101 -10.04 0.79 -12.37
N GLY A 102 -10.19 -0.42 -11.82
CA GLY A 102 -11.24 -0.75 -10.87
C GLY A 102 -11.23 0.07 -9.57
N SER A 103 -10.06 0.43 -9.02
CA SER A 103 -9.99 1.24 -7.80
C SER A 103 -10.46 2.69 -7.99
N LEU A 104 -10.44 3.20 -9.21
CA LEU A 104 -10.92 4.54 -9.55
C LEU A 104 -12.30 4.50 -10.24
N ASP A 105 -12.75 3.31 -10.60
CA ASP A 105 -13.95 3.08 -11.42
C ASP A 105 -13.91 3.89 -12.74
N LEU A 106 -12.77 3.91 -13.41
CA LEU A 106 -12.53 4.68 -14.62
C LEU A 106 -12.07 3.79 -15.77
N ASN A 107 -12.59 4.08 -16.98
CA ASN A 107 -12.07 3.51 -18.21
C ASN A 107 -11.03 4.43 -18.84
N ASN A 108 -10.13 3.84 -19.62
CA ASN A 108 -9.11 4.54 -20.40
C ASN A 108 -8.22 5.45 -19.54
N TYR A 109 -7.87 5.02 -18.32
CA TYR A 109 -6.99 5.77 -17.46
C TYR A 109 -5.53 5.57 -17.82
N MET A 110 -4.82 6.64 -18.22
CA MET A 110 -3.41 6.62 -18.59
C MET A 110 -2.59 7.49 -17.65
N HIS A 111 -1.38 7.06 -17.31
CA HIS A 111 -0.46 7.90 -16.59
C HIS A 111 0.15 8.99 -17.50
N PHE A 112 -0.07 10.25 -17.18
CA PHE A 112 0.38 11.40 -17.98
C PHE A 112 1.04 12.51 -17.14
N THR A 113 0.64 12.65 -15.87
CA THR A 113 0.91 13.85 -15.07
C THR A 113 2.26 13.88 -14.36
N SER A 114 3.13 12.89 -14.53
CA SER A 114 4.40 12.81 -13.81
C SER A 114 5.58 12.34 -14.66
N PRO A 115 5.92 13.05 -15.78
CA PRO A 115 6.96 12.61 -16.72
C PRO A 115 8.38 12.61 -16.12
N ILE A 116 8.63 13.36 -15.05
CA ILE A 116 9.95 13.40 -14.40
C ILE A 116 10.32 12.06 -13.75
N ARG A 117 9.32 11.29 -13.28
CA ARG A 117 9.54 10.06 -12.51
C ARG A 117 8.95 8.79 -13.14
N ARG A 118 8.17 8.91 -14.19
CA ARG A 118 7.57 7.77 -14.89
C ARG A 118 7.86 7.86 -16.38
N ILE A 119 8.58 6.87 -16.90
CA ILE A 119 8.94 6.82 -18.31
C ILE A 119 7.74 6.77 -19.24
N ILE A 120 6.66 6.10 -18.82
CA ILE A 120 5.44 6.01 -19.64
C ILE A 120 4.79 7.38 -19.85
N ASP A 121 4.80 8.26 -18.84
CA ASP A 121 4.29 9.61 -18.98
C ASP A 121 5.12 10.40 -20.03
N SER A 122 6.45 10.27 -20.00
CA SER A 122 7.33 10.90 -20.99
C SER A 122 7.07 10.37 -22.41
N ILE A 123 6.81 9.07 -22.56
CA ILE A 123 6.48 8.47 -23.86
C ILE A 123 5.13 9.01 -24.38
N ILE A 124 4.14 9.16 -23.51
CA ILE A 124 2.85 9.75 -23.88
C ILE A 124 3.00 11.22 -24.28
N HIS A 125 3.80 12.01 -23.56
CA HIS A 125 4.14 13.39 -23.93
C HIS A 125 4.83 13.45 -25.31
N TYR A 126 5.78 12.55 -25.57
CA TYR A 126 6.45 12.44 -26.84
C TYR A 126 5.46 12.13 -27.98
N TYR A 127 4.58 11.14 -27.78
CA TYR A 127 3.53 10.81 -28.73
C TYR A 127 2.61 12.00 -29.03
N LEU A 128 2.15 12.71 -27.99
CA LEU A 128 1.27 13.88 -28.15
C LEU A 128 1.96 15.04 -28.89
N THR A 129 3.27 15.15 -28.79
CA THR A 129 4.04 16.23 -29.42
C THR A 129 4.38 15.91 -30.86
N TYR A 130 4.79 14.69 -31.14
CA TYR A 130 5.37 14.32 -32.43
C TYR A 130 4.50 13.35 -33.26
N ASN A 131 3.46 12.81 -32.64
CA ASN A 131 2.60 11.75 -33.22
C ASN A 131 3.40 10.51 -33.66
N ILE A 132 4.48 10.20 -32.95
CA ILE A 132 5.34 9.03 -33.19
C ILE A 132 5.11 8.03 -32.04
N LEU A 133 4.66 6.83 -32.40
CA LEU A 133 4.52 5.73 -31.45
C LEU A 133 5.90 5.09 -31.20
N ILE A 134 6.26 5.01 -29.93
CA ILE A 134 7.44 4.26 -29.48
C ILE A 134 6.97 2.86 -29.12
N ASP A 135 7.65 1.84 -29.61
CA ASP A 135 7.41 0.46 -29.22
C ASP A 135 7.74 0.25 -27.74
N ILE A 136 6.80 -0.32 -26.99
CA ILE A 136 6.89 -0.49 -25.56
C ILE A 136 6.75 -1.96 -25.20
N ASP A 137 7.79 -2.52 -24.63
CA ASP A 137 7.73 -3.82 -23.96
C ASP A 137 6.93 -3.69 -22.67
N ILE A 138 5.65 -4.07 -22.71
CA ILE A 138 4.70 -3.96 -21.59
C ILE A 138 5.10 -4.86 -20.41
N GLU A 139 5.64 -6.04 -20.67
CA GLU A 139 6.09 -6.96 -19.61
C GLU A 139 7.26 -6.37 -18.84
N LYS A 140 8.24 -5.84 -19.55
CA LYS A 140 9.39 -5.15 -18.97
C LYS A 140 8.98 -3.89 -18.20
N LEU A 141 8.04 -3.10 -18.73
CA LEU A 141 7.49 -1.93 -18.06
C LEU A 141 6.83 -2.31 -16.73
N ASN A 142 6.00 -3.34 -16.72
CA ASN A 142 5.34 -3.86 -15.53
C ASN A 142 6.33 -4.45 -14.52
N PHE A 143 7.36 -5.14 -15.00
CA PHE A 143 8.43 -5.65 -14.14
C PHE A 143 9.17 -4.52 -13.43
N ILE A 144 9.56 -3.47 -14.15
CA ILE A 144 10.24 -2.29 -13.60
C ILE A 144 9.33 -1.59 -12.58
N ASP A 145 8.06 -1.32 -12.92
CA ASP A 145 7.08 -0.67 -12.04
C ASP A 145 6.89 -1.47 -10.72
N SER A 146 6.74 -2.79 -10.84
CA SER A 146 6.60 -3.68 -9.68
C SER A 146 7.84 -3.65 -8.77
N ASN A 147 9.04 -3.70 -9.33
CA ASN A 147 10.27 -3.67 -8.55
C ASN A 147 10.52 -2.31 -7.92
N THR A 148 10.21 -1.22 -8.61
CA THR A 148 10.27 0.14 -8.07
C THR A 148 9.36 0.27 -6.84
N LYS A 149 8.11 -0.21 -6.93
CA LYS A 149 7.18 -0.21 -5.79
C LYS A 149 7.68 -1.05 -4.61
N LYS A 150 8.27 -2.24 -4.87
CA LYS A 150 8.87 -3.07 -3.82
C LYS A 150 10.04 -2.36 -3.14
N PHE A 151 10.87 -1.68 -3.92
CA PHE A 151 12.01 -0.90 -3.41
C PHE A 151 11.56 0.26 -2.53
N HIS A 152 10.60 1.07 -2.97
CA HIS A 152 10.04 2.16 -2.17
C HIS A 152 9.45 1.67 -0.84
N ARG A 153 8.63 0.63 -0.87
CA ARG A 153 8.07 0.01 0.35
C ARG A 153 9.17 -0.50 1.30
N SER A 154 10.28 -0.98 0.74
CA SER A 154 11.42 -1.43 1.54
C SER A 154 12.12 -0.27 2.24
N ILE A 155 12.31 0.87 1.55
CA ILE A 155 12.87 2.10 2.13
C ILE A 155 11.94 2.65 3.22
N GLU A 156 10.65 2.76 2.94
CA GLU A 156 9.67 3.23 3.92
C GLU A 156 9.67 2.37 5.19
N LEU A 157 9.69 1.05 5.02
CA LEU A 157 9.79 0.13 6.16
C LEU A 157 11.10 0.31 6.93
N GLN A 158 12.23 0.50 6.22
CA GLN A 158 13.52 0.76 6.86
C GLN A 158 13.49 2.06 7.70
N ASN A 159 12.91 3.12 7.15
CA ASN A 159 12.78 4.40 7.85
C ASN A 159 11.91 4.25 9.12
N LYS A 160 10.80 3.52 9.01
CA LYS A 160 9.94 3.20 10.16
C LYS A 160 10.69 2.40 11.23
N ILE A 161 11.41 1.35 10.83
CA ILE A 161 12.19 0.51 11.75
C ILE A 161 13.29 1.30 12.46
N ASN A 162 13.89 2.29 11.81
CA ASN A 162 14.94 3.11 12.42
C ASN A 162 14.44 3.86 13.67
N ASN A 163 13.15 4.22 13.67
CA ASN A 163 12.51 4.93 14.79
C ASN A 163 12.05 4.00 15.93
N TYR A 164 12.15 2.68 15.74
CA TYR A 164 11.79 1.72 16.78
C TYR A 164 12.91 1.53 17.78
N GLU A 165 12.53 1.39 19.05
CA GLU A 165 13.40 0.92 20.10
C GLU A 165 13.69 -0.59 19.95
N LYS A 166 14.47 -1.16 20.87
CA LYS A 166 14.82 -2.59 20.81
C LYS A 166 13.58 -3.49 20.95
N LEU A 167 12.62 -3.09 21.79
CA LEU A 167 11.35 -3.77 21.99
C LEU A 167 10.23 -2.73 22.06
N ASN A 168 9.13 -2.99 21.35
CA ASN A 168 7.96 -2.12 21.31
C ASN A 168 6.69 -2.95 21.42
N ASP A 169 5.73 -2.46 22.20
CA ASP A 169 4.39 -3.04 22.33
C ASP A 169 3.44 -2.34 21.34
N GLU A 170 2.74 -3.11 20.54
CA GLU A 170 1.83 -2.59 19.51
C GLU A 170 0.55 -3.43 19.42
N ILE A 171 -0.46 -2.87 18.77
CA ILE A 171 -1.68 -3.57 18.40
C ILE A 171 -1.56 -3.97 16.93
N ALA A 172 -1.80 -5.26 16.65
CA ALA A 172 -1.86 -5.79 15.31
C ALA A 172 -3.27 -6.29 14.98
N TYR A 173 -3.65 -6.24 13.72
CA TYR A 173 -4.90 -6.79 13.19
C TYR A 173 -4.58 -7.99 12.31
N ILE A 174 -5.17 -9.13 12.63
CA ILE A 174 -5.00 -10.36 11.84
C ILE A 174 -5.56 -10.13 10.43
N TYR A 175 -4.74 -10.38 9.41
CA TYR A 175 -5.17 -10.21 8.03
C TYR A 175 -5.33 -11.55 7.31
N ASP A 176 -4.30 -12.39 7.30
CA ASP A 176 -4.32 -13.68 6.62
C ASP A 176 -3.33 -14.65 7.27
N MET A 177 -3.36 -15.90 6.81
CA MET A 177 -2.39 -16.91 7.19
C MET A 177 -1.52 -17.27 5.99
N ILE A 178 -0.20 -17.05 6.14
CA ILE A 178 0.79 -17.41 5.12
C ILE A 178 1.10 -18.90 5.18
N LYS A 179 1.25 -19.41 6.38
CA LYS A 179 1.49 -20.82 6.69
C LYS A 179 1.12 -21.09 8.18
N PRO A 180 1.02 -22.34 8.63
CA PRO A 180 0.46 -22.69 9.94
C PRO A 180 1.00 -21.94 11.17
N ASN A 181 2.26 -21.53 11.15
CA ASN A 181 2.88 -20.80 12.26
C ASN A 181 3.17 -19.32 11.92
N LEU A 182 2.67 -18.84 10.78
CA LEU A 182 3.00 -17.51 10.27
C LEU A 182 1.76 -16.80 9.76
N LEU A 183 1.30 -15.81 10.49
CA LEU A 183 0.22 -14.93 10.07
C LEU A 183 0.75 -13.69 9.35
N GLU A 184 -0.02 -13.13 8.45
CA GLU A 184 0.14 -11.75 8.00
C GLU A 184 -0.76 -10.87 8.85
N VAL A 185 -0.19 -9.84 9.46
CA VAL A 185 -0.89 -8.90 10.32
C VAL A 185 -0.65 -7.47 9.85
N TYR A 186 -1.60 -6.60 10.10
CA TYR A 186 -1.46 -5.17 9.90
C TYR A 186 -1.17 -4.48 11.23
N ILE A 187 -0.12 -3.67 11.27
CA ILE A 187 0.26 -2.79 12.38
C ILE A 187 0.28 -1.37 11.84
N GLU A 188 -0.39 -0.44 12.50
CA GLU A 188 -0.57 0.92 11.97
C GLU A 188 0.76 1.61 11.68
N SER A 189 1.74 1.44 12.54
CA SER A 189 3.07 2.04 12.41
C SER A 189 3.94 1.41 11.31
N LEU A 190 3.82 0.09 11.05
CA LEU A 190 4.68 -0.66 10.12
C LEU A 190 3.99 -1.06 8.81
N GLY A 191 2.65 -1.14 8.82
CA GLY A 191 1.88 -1.74 7.73
C GLY A 191 1.78 -3.26 7.86
N PHE A 192 1.75 -3.98 6.73
CA PHE A 192 1.64 -5.44 6.71
C PHE A 192 2.98 -6.12 6.98
N VAL A 193 3.02 -6.89 8.07
CA VAL A 193 4.19 -7.62 8.54
C VAL A 193 3.83 -9.05 8.90
N LYS A 194 4.85 -9.88 9.11
CA LYS A 194 4.69 -11.28 9.48
C LYS A 194 4.76 -11.44 10.99
N LEU A 195 3.75 -12.11 11.56
CA LEU A 195 3.68 -12.49 12.97
C LEU A 195 3.98 -13.98 13.11
N GLU A 196 5.05 -14.32 13.82
CA GLU A 196 5.37 -15.70 14.17
C GLU A 196 4.59 -16.13 15.42
N LEU A 197 3.78 -17.18 15.30
CA LEU A 197 2.96 -17.69 16.42
C LEU A 197 3.75 -18.54 17.39
N PHE A 198 4.77 -19.26 16.88
CA PHE A 198 5.54 -20.22 17.68
C PHE A 198 7.01 -20.18 17.29
N ASN A 199 7.87 -20.48 18.26
CA ASN A 199 9.30 -20.58 18.00
C ASN A 199 9.57 -21.78 17.08
N SER A 200 10.25 -21.58 15.98
CA SER A 200 10.48 -22.56 14.89
C SER A 200 11.26 -23.83 15.29
N LYS A 201 11.71 -23.93 16.54
CA LYS A 201 12.50 -25.08 17.04
C LYS A 201 11.68 -26.37 17.34
N PHE A 202 10.37 -26.33 17.22
CA PHE A 202 9.51 -27.48 17.55
C PHE A 202 8.83 -28.01 16.30
N ASN A 203 9.00 -29.30 16.01
CA ASN A 203 8.26 -30.03 14.97
C ASN A 203 6.82 -30.24 15.45
N TYR A 204 5.92 -29.38 15.02
CA TYR A 204 4.48 -29.55 15.27
C TYR A 204 3.77 -29.94 13.99
N GLN A 205 2.87 -30.91 14.07
CA GLN A 205 1.92 -31.17 13.00
C GLN A 205 0.76 -30.19 13.13
N PHE A 206 0.57 -29.33 12.13
CA PHE A 206 -0.55 -28.40 12.09
C PHE A 206 -1.58 -28.87 11.08
N LYS A 207 -2.82 -28.96 11.51
CA LYS A 207 -3.98 -28.97 10.61
C LYS A 207 -4.63 -27.60 10.69
N PHE A 208 -4.94 -26.99 9.55
CA PHE A 208 -5.67 -25.72 9.55
C PHE A 208 -6.84 -25.77 8.59
N LYS A 209 -7.87 -25.03 8.92
CA LYS A 209 -9.00 -24.73 8.05
C LYS A 209 -9.06 -23.22 7.90
N LYS A 210 -9.20 -22.74 6.66
CA LYS A 210 -9.58 -21.37 6.38
C LYS A 210 -11.04 -21.44 6.00
N ASP A 211 -11.90 -21.04 6.91
CA ASP A 211 -13.34 -20.94 6.72
C ASP A 211 -13.71 -19.46 6.88
N ASP A 212 -14.78 -19.03 6.28
CA ASP A 212 -15.28 -17.66 6.22
C ASP A 212 -14.75 -16.73 7.33
N HIS A 213 -13.60 -16.11 7.07
CA HIS A 213 -12.95 -15.13 7.95
C HIS A 213 -12.35 -15.67 9.27
N LYS A 214 -12.23 -16.99 9.42
CA LYS A 214 -11.59 -17.64 10.57
C LYS A 214 -10.36 -18.40 10.14
N ILE A 215 -9.31 -18.28 10.93
CA ILE A 215 -8.08 -19.06 10.81
C ILE A 215 -8.01 -19.99 12.00
N ILE A 216 -8.16 -21.27 11.76
CA ILE A 216 -8.15 -22.31 12.80
C ILE A 216 -6.83 -23.05 12.72
N ILE A 217 -6.08 -23.05 13.81
CA ILE A 217 -4.81 -23.75 13.95
C ILE A 217 -4.98 -24.83 14.99
N ILE A 218 -4.74 -26.08 14.60
CA ILE A 218 -4.84 -27.23 15.51
C ILE A 218 -3.42 -27.68 15.84
N LYS A 219 -3.07 -27.64 17.13
CA LYS A 219 -1.80 -28.09 17.67
C LYS A 219 -2.06 -29.09 18.80
N GLU A 220 -1.53 -30.31 18.71
CA GLU A 220 -1.61 -31.31 19.78
C GLU A 220 -3.04 -31.45 20.35
N ASN A 221 -4.07 -31.58 19.48
CA ASN A 221 -5.49 -31.60 19.82
C ASN A 221 -6.04 -30.34 20.52
N LYS A 222 -5.31 -29.25 20.52
CA LYS A 222 -5.80 -27.93 20.96
C LYS A 222 -6.06 -27.05 19.76
N GLU A 223 -7.23 -26.44 19.72
CA GLU A 223 -7.63 -25.52 18.66
C GLU A 223 -7.38 -24.07 19.08
N ILE A 224 -6.70 -23.32 18.23
CA ILE A 224 -6.52 -21.88 18.37
C ILE A 224 -7.22 -21.23 17.18
N THR A 225 -8.20 -20.41 17.45
CA THR A 225 -8.95 -19.71 16.42
C THR A 225 -8.59 -18.24 16.43
N PHE A 226 -8.21 -17.71 15.26
CA PHE A 226 -8.10 -16.30 14.99
C PHE A 226 -9.18 -15.87 14.00
N ARG A 227 -9.70 -14.66 14.19
CA ARG A 227 -10.61 -14.05 13.22
C ARG A 227 -9.86 -13.00 12.41
N ILE A 228 -10.15 -12.95 11.10
CA ILE A 228 -9.61 -11.85 10.28
C ILE A 228 -10.17 -10.54 10.83
N GLY A 229 -9.27 -9.53 11.01
CA GLY A 229 -9.61 -8.27 11.65
C GLY A 229 -9.54 -8.27 13.18
N GLU A 230 -9.30 -9.44 13.82
CA GLU A 230 -9.13 -9.49 15.28
C GLU A 230 -7.89 -8.70 15.72
N LYS A 231 -8.05 -7.95 16.80
CA LYS A 231 -6.97 -7.21 17.46
C LYS A 231 -6.17 -8.15 18.36
N VAL A 232 -4.86 -8.17 18.19
CA VAL A 232 -3.92 -8.90 19.03
C VAL A 232 -2.82 -7.98 19.51
N ASN A 233 -2.38 -8.16 20.76
CA ASN A 233 -1.23 -7.44 21.27
C ASN A 233 0.04 -8.16 20.83
N VAL A 234 0.98 -7.42 20.29
CA VAL A 234 2.24 -7.94 19.78
C VAL A 234 3.43 -7.21 20.37
N ILE A 235 4.56 -7.89 20.42
CA ILE A 235 5.85 -7.31 20.72
C ILE A 235 6.64 -7.29 19.42
N ILE A 236 7.14 -6.13 19.04
CA ILE A 236 8.03 -5.94 17.91
C ILE A 236 9.46 -5.87 18.43
N ALA A 237 10.24 -6.88 18.11
CA ALA A 237 11.66 -6.92 18.45
C ALA A 237 12.51 -6.49 17.26
N LYS A 238 13.41 -5.53 17.46
CA LYS A 238 14.44 -5.17 16.48
C LYS A 238 15.57 -6.18 16.56
N VAL A 239 15.87 -6.82 15.45
CA VAL A 239 16.87 -7.88 15.35
C VAL A 239 17.91 -7.54 14.27
N PRO A 240 19.15 -8.07 14.36
CA PRO A 240 20.10 -7.94 13.29
C PRO A 240 19.56 -8.57 12.00
N GLY A 241 19.73 -7.89 10.86
CA GLY A 241 19.26 -8.38 9.57
C GLY A 241 19.73 -7.49 8.43
N PHE A 242 19.83 -8.04 7.24
CA PHE A 242 20.26 -7.30 6.05
C PHE A 242 19.11 -6.54 5.41
N LEU A 243 18.00 -7.24 5.15
CA LEU A 243 16.81 -6.64 4.55
C LEU A 243 15.88 -6.05 5.63
N PRO A 244 15.14 -4.95 5.37
CA PRO A 244 14.25 -4.33 6.35
C PRO A 244 13.30 -5.33 7.02
N LYS A 245 12.66 -6.22 6.26
CA LYS A 245 11.74 -7.23 6.82
C LYS A 245 12.42 -8.25 7.74
N SER A 246 13.73 -8.46 7.61
CA SER A 246 14.49 -9.34 8.48
C SER A 246 15.03 -8.65 9.73
N LYS A 247 14.90 -7.32 9.83
CA LYS A 247 15.33 -6.52 10.97
C LYS A 247 14.30 -6.43 12.09
N ILE A 248 13.12 -6.94 11.87
CA ILE A 248 12.05 -6.99 12.88
C ILE A 248 11.55 -8.42 13.03
N LYS A 249 11.22 -8.76 14.26
CA LYS A 249 10.50 -9.97 14.63
C LYS A 249 9.25 -9.57 15.40
N VAL A 250 8.09 -10.03 14.94
CA VAL A 250 6.81 -9.74 15.58
C VAL A 250 6.32 -11.00 16.25
N LEU A 251 6.03 -10.90 17.54
CA LEU A 251 5.62 -11.99 18.42
C LEU A 251 4.33 -11.60 19.14
N LEU A 252 3.47 -12.58 19.45
CA LEU A 252 2.33 -12.34 20.32
C LEU A 252 2.82 -11.96 21.73
N LYS A 253 2.26 -10.89 22.29
CA LYS A 253 2.47 -10.55 23.69
C LYS A 253 1.63 -11.48 24.56
N ASN A 254 2.26 -12.12 25.55
CA ASN A 254 1.60 -13.01 26.53
C ASN A 254 0.46 -12.29 27.24
N GLY A 255 -0.77 -12.57 26.87
CA GLY A 255 -2.01 -12.06 27.48
C GLY A 255 -3.22 -12.90 27.04
N LYS A 256 -3.12 -13.61 25.91
CA LYS A 256 -4.07 -14.62 25.44
C LYS A 256 -3.41 -15.87 24.87
N SER A 257 -2.09 -16.06 25.02
CA SER A 257 -1.53 -17.39 24.83
C SER A 257 -1.98 -18.23 26.02
N ARG A 258 -3.02 -19.02 25.85
CA ARG A 258 -3.37 -20.13 26.73
C ARG A 258 -2.28 -21.22 26.73
N TYR A 259 -1.02 -20.81 26.62
CA TYR A 259 0.12 -21.71 26.61
C TYR A 259 1.25 -21.18 27.47
N GLU A 260 1.57 -22.00 28.46
CA GLU A 260 2.56 -21.86 29.49
C GLU A 260 3.91 -21.29 29.03
N SER A 261 4.41 -20.41 29.87
CA SER A 261 5.73 -19.81 29.89
C SER A 261 6.85 -20.87 29.87
N GLY A 262 7.42 -21.07 28.69
CA GLY A 262 8.78 -21.60 28.63
C GLY A 262 9.74 -20.42 28.78
N ASN A 263 10.46 -20.38 29.87
CA ASN A 263 11.44 -19.39 30.28
C ASN A 263 12.25 -18.81 29.11
N ILE A 264 12.13 -17.51 28.87
CA ILE A 264 13.16 -16.73 28.21
C ILE A 264 14.23 -16.45 29.27
N SER A 265 15.12 -17.40 29.49
CA SER A 265 16.36 -17.14 30.22
C SER A 265 17.27 -16.30 29.32
N ASN A 266 17.68 -15.17 29.86
CA ASN A 266 18.77 -14.34 29.35
C ASN A 266 19.99 -15.21 28.97
N ARG A 267 20.38 -15.14 27.72
CA ARG A 267 21.75 -15.34 27.26
C ARG A 267 22.06 -14.35 26.16
#